data_89db61ea1d4bba7167d52a96309b13c9
#
_entry.id   89db61ea1d4bba7167d52a96309b13c9
#
_cell.length_a   1.000
_cell.length_b   1.000
_cell.length_c   1.000
_cell.angle_alpha   90.00
_cell.angle_beta   90.00
_cell.angle_gamma   90.00
#
_symmetry.space_group_name_H-M   'P 1'
#
loop_
_entity.id
_entity.type
_entity.pdbx_description
1 polymer ?
#
loop_
_entity_poly.entity_id
_entity_poly.type
_entity_poly.pdbx_seq_one_letter_code
_entity_poly.pdbx_strand_id
1 'polypeptide(L)'
;LCSFAIAPGKASEVISPEFKEAGHAIRLVSCDPHDTAALTANYDAVLSAIRAGKVVSAWALGLGGVAEGLFKMGIGNQIGTRIDDDYDGNLFAQQIGAMLLECTEDIDLGVKVGDTVPEWVMEYEGERIDLTAMQEIYEGKLDKVFSYRGHTGETTEKFSYSAETYPVPAVKTVKPLAFIPVFPGTNCEYDTARAVERAGGAAEILVINNLTPEDITQSIAEASRM
;
A
#
# COMPACT_ATOMS: atom_id res chain seq x y z
N LEU A 1 -11.07 -15.99 -1.58
CA LEU A 1 -11.80 -14.99 -2.36
C LEU A 1 -10.90 -13.77 -2.56
N CYS A 2 -10.66 -13.39 -3.79
CA CYS A 2 -9.94 -12.16 -4.15
C CYS A 2 -10.90 -11.21 -4.85
N SER A 3 -10.88 -9.94 -4.46
CA SER A 3 -11.65 -8.88 -5.10
C SER A 3 -10.71 -7.77 -5.57
N PHE A 4 -10.95 -7.28 -6.78
CA PHE A 4 -10.20 -6.17 -7.36
C PHE A 4 -11.17 -5.03 -7.68
N ALA A 5 -10.85 -3.83 -7.23
CA ALA A 5 -11.59 -2.62 -7.57
C ALA A 5 -10.61 -1.62 -8.22
N ILE A 6 -10.98 -1.09 -9.37
CA ILE A 6 -10.16 -0.15 -10.13
C ILE A 6 -11.00 1.10 -10.41
N ALA A 7 -10.51 2.25 -9.98
CA ALA A 7 -11.09 3.54 -10.31
C ALA A 7 -10.00 4.48 -10.83
N PRO A 8 -10.21 5.15 -11.98
CA PRO A 8 -9.29 6.18 -12.45
C PRO A 8 -9.40 7.44 -11.59
N GLY A 9 -8.27 8.09 -11.32
CA GLY A 9 -8.20 9.33 -10.56
C GLY A 9 -7.03 10.20 -11.03
N LYS A 10 -6.99 11.45 -10.57
CA LYS A 10 -5.85 12.33 -10.80
C LYS A 10 -4.85 12.17 -9.66
N ALA A 11 -3.58 11.96 -9.98
CA ALA A 11 -2.53 11.82 -8.97
C ALA A 11 -2.44 13.02 -8.01
N SER A 12 -2.77 14.23 -8.50
CA SER A 12 -2.80 15.46 -7.69
C SER A 12 -3.95 15.54 -6.67
N GLU A 13 -4.93 14.64 -6.76
CA GLU A 13 -6.07 14.56 -5.84
C GLU A 13 -5.90 13.41 -4.82
N VAL A 14 -4.79 12.67 -4.90
CA VAL A 14 -4.51 11.55 -3.97
C VAL A 14 -3.87 12.10 -2.69
N ILE A 15 -4.43 11.72 -1.55
CA ILE A 15 -3.88 11.98 -0.22
C ILE A 15 -3.45 10.66 0.41
N SER A 16 -2.43 10.71 1.25
CA SER A 16 -1.96 9.55 2.01
C SER A 16 -2.57 9.51 3.41
N PRO A 17 -2.61 8.32 4.06
CA PRO A 17 -3.39 8.14 5.29
C PRO A 17 -2.71 8.63 6.57
N GLU A 18 -1.41 8.93 6.57
CA GLU A 18 -0.73 9.41 7.78
C GLU A 18 -1.12 10.85 8.15
N PHE A 19 -1.18 11.16 9.45
CA PHE A 19 -1.37 12.54 9.93
C PHE A 19 -0.26 13.46 9.44
N LYS A 20 -0.62 14.68 9.05
CA LYS A 20 0.29 15.67 8.44
C LYS A 20 0.83 16.66 9.44
N GLU A 21 -0.02 17.15 10.34
CA GLU A 21 0.34 18.25 11.24
C GLU A 21 -0.39 18.13 12.58
N ALA A 22 0.22 18.64 13.65
CA ALA A 22 -0.44 18.78 14.93
C ALA A 22 -1.37 20.00 14.95
N GLY A 23 -2.46 19.90 15.71
CA GLY A 23 -3.48 20.95 15.81
C GLY A 23 -4.58 20.85 14.77
N HIS A 24 -4.60 19.82 13.95
CA HIS A 24 -5.65 19.52 13.00
C HIS A 24 -6.82 18.79 13.69
N ALA A 25 -8.04 19.08 13.26
CA ALA A 25 -9.22 18.37 13.75
C ALA A 25 -9.31 16.97 13.15
N ILE A 26 -9.75 16.00 13.98
CA ILE A 26 -10.01 14.62 13.57
C ILE A 26 -11.51 14.40 13.54
N ARG A 27 -12.03 13.94 12.41
CA ARG A 27 -13.45 13.69 12.24
C ARG A 27 -13.74 12.26 11.76
N LEU A 28 -14.85 11.71 12.21
CA LEU A 28 -15.36 10.40 11.82
C LEU A 28 -16.59 10.56 10.96
N VAL A 29 -16.53 10.06 9.75
CA VAL A 29 -17.68 9.97 8.83
C VAL A 29 -18.15 8.52 8.78
N SER A 30 -19.39 8.29 9.17
CA SER A 30 -19.99 6.94 9.21
C SER A 30 -21.48 6.99 8.87
N CYS A 31 -22.02 5.85 8.46
CA CYS A 31 -23.45 5.63 8.27
C CYS A 31 -23.75 4.14 8.41
N ASP A 32 -25.02 3.73 8.33
CA ASP A 32 -25.37 2.33 8.17
C ASP A 32 -24.75 1.80 6.85
N PRO A 33 -23.91 0.76 6.89
CA PRO A 33 -23.27 0.21 5.69
C PRO A 33 -24.26 -0.40 4.69
N HIS A 34 -25.49 -0.65 5.10
CA HIS A 34 -26.57 -1.12 4.22
C HIS A 34 -27.34 0.05 3.54
N ASP A 35 -27.15 1.27 3.99
CA ASP A 35 -27.65 2.49 3.31
C ASP A 35 -26.64 2.97 2.28
N THR A 36 -26.73 2.40 1.08
CA THR A 36 -25.82 2.72 -0.02
C THR A 36 -25.94 4.17 -0.50
N ALA A 37 -27.09 4.81 -0.31
CA ALA A 37 -27.27 6.22 -0.68
C ALA A 37 -26.53 7.13 0.30
N ALA A 38 -26.67 6.90 1.60
CA ALA A 38 -25.92 7.63 2.62
C ALA A 38 -24.40 7.39 2.49
N LEU A 39 -23.99 6.15 2.22
CA LEU A 39 -22.59 5.80 2.01
C LEU A 39 -21.98 6.56 0.82
N THR A 40 -22.69 6.60 -0.30
CA THR A 40 -22.26 7.35 -1.50
C THR A 40 -22.19 8.85 -1.20
N ALA A 41 -23.20 9.42 -0.55
CA ALA A 41 -23.21 10.83 -0.17
C ALA A 41 -22.03 11.21 0.74
N ASN A 42 -21.70 10.35 1.71
CA ASN A 42 -20.53 10.53 2.58
C ASN A 42 -19.22 10.54 1.78
N TYR A 43 -19.03 9.60 0.87
CA TYR A 43 -17.82 9.54 0.05
C TYR A 43 -17.69 10.74 -0.91
N ASP A 44 -18.79 11.20 -1.49
CA ASP A 44 -18.80 12.40 -2.32
C ASP A 44 -18.46 13.66 -1.51
N ALA A 45 -18.96 13.76 -0.27
CA ALA A 45 -18.63 14.86 0.64
C ALA A 45 -17.15 14.84 1.06
N VAL A 46 -16.62 13.67 1.41
CA VAL A 46 -15.19 13.48 1.74
C VAL A 46 -14.32 13.86 0.54
N LEU A 47 -14.63 13.35 -0.65
CA LEU A 47 -13.89 13.67 -1.88
C LEU A 47 -13.90 15.17 -2.19
N SER A 48 -15.05 15.81 -1.98
CA SER A 48 -15.19 17.28 -2.18
C SER A 48 -14.32 18.05 -1.18
N ALA A 49 -14.26 17.61 0.08
CA ALA A 49 -13.42 18.22 1.12
C ALA A 49 -11.92 18.02 0.83
N ILE A 50 -11.52 16.85 0.32
CA ILE A 50 -10.15 16.57 -0.15
C ILE A 50 -9.77 17.55 -1.28
N ARG A 51 -10.63 17.68 -2.29
CA ARG A 51 -10.41 18.60 -3.44
C ARG A 51 -10.35 20.05 -3.03
N ALA A 52 -11.05 20.42 -1.97
CA ALA A 52 -11.01 21.76 -1.39
C ALA A 52 -9.76 22.00 -0.49
N GLY A 53 -8.91 21.00 -0.28
CA GLY A 53 -7.74 21.08 0.61
C GLY A 53 -8.09 21.12 2.11
N LYS A 54 -9.34 20.84 2.49
CA LYS A 54 -9.81 20.84 3.88
C LYS A 54 -9.52 19.51 4.59
N VAL A 55 -9.50 18.41 3.85
CA VAL A 55 -9.10 17.08 4.32
C VAL A 55 -7.75 16.74 3.69
N VAL A 56 -6.75 16.48 4.54
CA VAL A 56 -5.36 16.24 4.13
C VAL A 56 -4.90 14.81 4.37
N SER A 57 -5.65 14.05 5.17
CA SER A 57 -5.44 12.63 5.41
C SER A 57 -6.78 11.92 5.65
N ALA A 58 -6.89 10.67 5.20
CA ALA A 58 -8.09 9.85 5.39
C ALA A 58 -7.72 8.38 5.58
N TRP A 59 -8.42 7.70 6.50
CA TRP A 59 -8.25 6.29 6.82
C TRP A 59 -9.60 5.58 6.83
N ALA A 60 -9.74 4.52 6.03
CA ALA A 60 -10.92 3.63 6.14
C ALA A 60 -10.80 2.77 7.39
N LEU A 61 -11.84 2.76 8.24
CA LEU A 61 -11.80 1.99 9.48
C LEU A 61 -11.71 0.49 9.23
N GLY A 62 -10.83 -0.15 10.00
CA GLY A 62 -10.64 -1.59 10.03
C GLY A 62 -11.37 -2.25 11.21
N LEU A 63 -10.92 -3.46 11.55
CA LEU A 63 -11.50 -4.28 12.63
C LEU A 63 -11.30 -3.66 14.02
N GLY A 64 -10.23 -2.89 14.23
CA GLY A 64 -9.91 -2.24 15.51
C GLY A 64 -10.56 -0.88 15.70
N GLY A 65 -11.43 -0.45 14.79
CA GLY A 65 -12.22 0.77 14.90
C GLY A 65 -11.41 2.06 14.90
N VAL A 66 -11.91 3.06 15.58
CA VAL A 66 -11.31 4.40 15.68
C VAL A 66 -9.92 4.35 16.32
N ALA A 67 -9.74 3.59 17.40
CA ALA A 67 -8.45 3.47 18.09
C ALA A 67 -7.34 2.92 17.16
N GLU A 68 -7.65 1.89 16.37
CA GLU A 68 -6.72 1.38 15.35
C GLU A 68 -6.40 2.45 14.29
N GLY A 69 -7.42 3.16 13.82
CA GLY A 69 -7.25 4.21 12.81
C GLY A 69 -6.36 5.34 13.30
N LEU A 70 -6.61 5.86 14.50
CA LEU A 70 -5.81 6.92 15.11
C LEU A 70 -4.34 6.51 15.27
N PHE A 71 -4.09 5.30 15.78
CA PHE A 71 -2.73 4.77 15.90
C PHE A 71 -2.03 4.67 14.55
N LYS A 72 -2.70 4.09 13.54
CA LYS A 72 -2.10 3.87 12.22
C LYS A 72 -1.90 5.16 11.41
N MET A 73 -2.79 6.13 11.57
CA MET A 73 -2.60 7.46 10.98
C MET A 73 -1.44 8.20 11.64
N GLY A 74 -1.22 8.01 12.94
CA GLY A 74 -0.16 8.69 13.68
C GLY A 74 1.24 8.11 13.48
N ILE A 75 1.37 6.79 13.26
CA ILE A 75 2.65 6.05 13.30
C ILE A 75 3.69 6.56 12.30
N GLY A 76 3.25 7.02 11.12
CA GLY A 76 4.14 7.46 10.04
C GLY A 76 4.98 8.69 10.40
N ASN A 77 4.34 9.69 10.98
CA ASN A 77 4.97 10.96 11.35
C ASN A 77 5.10 11.15 12.88
N GLN A 78 4.74 10.14 13.68
CA GLN A 78 4.74 10.17 15.14
C GLN A 78 3.92 11.34 15.70
N ILE A 79 2.77 11.60 15.08
CA ILE A 79 1.80 12.60 15.51
C ILE A 79 0.75 11.90 16.35
N GLY A 80 0.60 12.34 17.61
CA GLY A 80 -0.37 11.78 18.52
C GLY A 80 -1.77 12.38 18.38
N THR A 81 -2.66 11.99 19.28
CA THR A 81 -4.05 12.40 19.24
C THR A 81 -4.57 12.70 20.65
N ARG A 82 -5.43 13.71 20.76
CA ARG A 82 -6.27 13.95 21.92
C ARG A 82 -7.71 13.75 21.50
N ILE A 83 -8.38 12.78 22.10
CA ILE A 83 -9.79 12.50 21.87
C ILE A 83 -10.59 13.45 22.73
N ASP A 84 -11.62 14.07 22.17
CA ASP A 84 -12.47 15.01 22.89
C ASP A 84 -13.27 14.27 24.00
N ASP A 85 -13.44 14.88 25.16
CA ASP A 85 -14.14 14.26 26.32
C ASP A 85 -15.64 14.06 26.06
N ASP A 86 -16.22 14.76 25.10
CA ASP A 86 -17.59 14.61 24.65
C ASP A 86 -17.79 13.63 23.50
N TYR A 87 -16.72 13.01 23.01
CA TYR A 87 -16.83 11.92 22.05
C TYR A 87 -17.33 10.65 22.76
N ASP A 88 -18.58 10.28 22.52
CA ASP A 88 -19.26 9.14 23.13
C ASP A 88 -19.22 7.85 22.30
N GLY A 89 -18.51 7.85 21.16
CA GLY A 89 -18.41 6.71 20.25
C GLY A 89 -17.53 5.59 20.81
N ASN A 90 -17.88 4.35 20.48
CA ASN A 90 -17.05 3.20 20.84
C ASN A 90 -15.76 3.17 19.99
N LEU A 91 -14.62 3.41 20.63
CA LEU A 91 -13.30 3.47 19.98
C LEU A 91 -12.89 2.17 19.29
N PHE A 92 -13.39 1.02 19.71
CA PHE A 92 -13.01 -0.29 19.22
C PHE A 92 -14.10 -0.96 18.36
N ALA A 93 -15.21 -0.29 18.12
CA ALA A 93 -16.27 -0.85 17.27
C ALA A 93 -15.85 -0.85 15.80
N GLN A 94 -16.04 -2.00 15.16
CA GLN A 94 -15.92 -2.09 13.70
C GLN A 94 -17.04 -1.29 13.05
N GLN A 95 -16.69 -0.40 12.14
CA GLN A 95 -17.66 0.41 11.38
C GLN A 95 -17.32 0.32 9.88
N ILE A 96 -18.01 -0.59 9.19
CA ILE A 96 -17.79 -0.83 7.76
C ILE A 96 -18.17 0.43 6.97
N GLY A 97 -17.27 0.87 6.09
CA GLY A 97 -17.49 2.05 5.26
C GLY A 97 -17.24 3.39 5.95
N ALA A 98 -16.92 3.39 7.26
CA ALA A 98 -16.56 4.61 7.95
C ALA A 98 -15.11 5.04 7.65
N MET A 99 -14.87 6.36 7.73
CA MET A 99 -13.58 6.97 7.48
C MET A 99 -13.21 7.95 8.59
N LEU A 100 -11.98 7.86 9.09
CA LEU A 100 -11.34 8.92 9.87
C LEU A 100 -10.69 9.92 8.93
N LEU A 101 -10.83 11.20 9.23
CA LEU A 101 -10.33 12.31 8.44
C LEU A 101 -9.48 13.22 9.32
N GLU A 102 -8.35 13.67 8.80
CA GLU A 102 -7.61 14.80 9.34
C GLU A 102 -8.00 16.05 8.56
N CYS A 103 -8.47 17.06 9.27
CA CYS A 103 -9.01 18.29 8.70
C CYS A 103 -8.15 19.48 9.13
N THR A 104 -7.71 20.32 8.18
CA THR A 104 -6.91 21.54 8.44
C THR A 104 -7.65 22.58 9.26
N GLU A 105 -8.98 22.49 9.28
CA GLU A 105 -9.90 23.30 10.08
C GLU A 105 -11.06 22.41 10.56
N ASP A 106 -11.79 22.82 11.58
CA ASP A 106 -12.99 22.12 11.97
C ASP A 106 -14.11 22.36 10.94
N ILE A 107 -14.55 21.30 10.27
CA ILE A 107 -15.56 21.32 9.20
C ILE A 107 -16.82 20.58 9.62
N ASP A 108 -17.97 20.96 9.12
CA ASP A 108 -19.24 20.25 9.38
C ASP A 108 -19.37 19.01 8.50
N LEU A 109 -18.57 17.96 8.83
CA LEU A 109 -18.58 16.69 8.13
C LEU A 109 -18.35 15.54 9.13
N GLY A 110 -19.38 14.74 9.37
CA GLY A 110 -19.33 13.64 10.35
C GLY A 110 -19.26 14.16 11.80
N VAL A 111 -18.71 13.36 12.70
CA VAL A 111 -18.57 13.66 14.13
C VAL A 111 -17.13 14.02 14.44
N LYS A 112 -16.89 15.07 15.25
CA LYS A 112 -15.55 15.36 15.74
C LYS A 112 -15.13 14.29 16.75
N VAL A 113 -13.92 13.75 16.58
CA VAL A 113 -13.32 12.75 17.46
C VAL A 113 -12.32 13.40 18.41
N GLY A 114 -11.62 14.43 17.96
CA GLY A 114 -10.58 15.10 18.71
C GLY A 114 -9.66 15.89 17.81
N ASP A 115 -8.42 16.09 18.26
CA ASP A 115 -7.41 16.85 17.54
C ASP A 115 -6.07 16.09 17.52
N THR A 116 -5.24 16.34 16.51
CA THR A 116 -3.86 15.87 16.48
C THR A 116 -2.98 16.67 17.42
N VAL A 117 -2.02 16.00 18.08
CA VAL A 117 -1.05 16.63 19.00
C VAL A 117 0.39 16.30 18.59
N PRO A 118 1.37 17.17 18.91
CA PRO A 118 2.75 16.98 18.46
C PRO A 118 3.49 15.83 19.16
N GLU A 119 3.04 15.45 20.37
CA GLU A 119 3.63 14.34 21.10
C GLU A 119 3.09 13.00 20.59
N TRP A 120 3.94 11.98 20.56
CA TRP A 120 3.56 10.62 20.14
C TRP A 120 2.78 9.89 21.25
N VAL A 121 1.57 10.36 21.52
CA VAL A 121 0.68 9.88 22.58
C VAL A 121 -0.77 9.79 22.11
N MET A 122 -1.58 9.04 22.84
CA MET A 122 -3.04 9.11 22.74
C MET A 122 -3.58 9.55 24.10
N GLU A 123 -4.35 10.64 24.12
CA GLU A 123 -4.99 11.19 25.32
C GLU A 123 -6.51 10.98 25.22
N TYR A 124 -7.10 10.41 26.28
CA TYR A 124 -8.54 10.20 26.37
C TYR A 124 -8.98 10.13 27.83
N GLU A 125 -10.02 10.85 28.22
CA GLU A 125 -10.59 10.91 29.59
C GLU A 125 -9.53 11.16 30.68
N GLY A 126 -8.56 11.99 30.40
CA GLY A 126 -7.47 12.31 31.32
C GLY A 126 -6.35 11.26 31.40
N GLU A 127 -6.50 10.14 30.75
CA GLU A 127 -5.44 9.13 30.59
C GLU A 127 -4.54 9.48 29.40
N ARG A 128 -3.25 9.18 29.56
CA ARG A 128 -2.24 9.42 28.51
C ARG A 128 -1.45 8.15 28.24
N ILE A 129 -1.54 7.65 27.02
CA ILE A 129 -0.87 6.45 26.56
C ILE A 129 0.34 6.86 25.70
N ASP A 130 1.55 6.41 26.07
CA ASP A 130 2.73 6.50 25.23
C ASP A 130 2.64 5.48 24.08
N LEU A 131 2.61 5.97 22.86
CA LEU A 131 2.44 5.12 21.68
C LEU A 131 3.74 4.46 21.21
N THR A 132 4.90 4.81 21.77
CA THR A 132 6.20 4.18 21.47
C THR A 132 6.19 2.69 21.83
N ALA A 133 5.72 2.37 23.05
CA ALA A 133 5.60 0.97 23.48
C ALA A 133 4.58 0.18 22.64
N MET A 134 3.50 0.85 22.25
CA MET A 134 2.47 0.26 21.39
C MET A 134 2.99 -0.03 19.98
N GLN A 135 3.81 0.87 19.43
CA GLN A 135 4.48 0.67 18.16
C GLN A 135 5.43 -0.53 18.19
N GLU A 136 6.22 -0.69 19.26
CA GLU A 136 7.10 -1.84 19.42
C GLU A 136 6.33 -3.17 19.44
N ILE A 137 5.17 -3.20 20.13
CA ILE A 137 4.29 -4.39 20.15
C ILE A 137 3.72 -4.65 18.75
N TYR A 138 3.27 -3.62 18.06
CA TYR A 138 2.68 -3.74 16.73
C TYR A 138 3.70 -4.25 15.70
N GLU A 139 4.88 -3.65 15.65
CA GLU A 139 5.95 -4.02 14.72
C GLU A 139 6.54 -5.38 15.06
N GLY A 140 6.71 -5.70 16.35
CA GLY A 140 7.28 -6.97 16.81
C GLY A 140 6.35 -8.18 16.70
N LYS A 141 5.08 -8.02 16.37
CA LYS A 141 4.08 -9.10 16.37
C LYS A 141 4.49 -10.32 15.53
N LEU A 142 5.09 -10.12 14.39
CA LEU A 142 5.52 -11.17 13.47
C LEU A 142 7.03 -11.43 13.51
N ASP A 143 7.77 -10.77 14.40
CA ASP A 143 9.23 -10.81 14.42
C ASP A 143 9.81 -12.24 14.58
N LYS A 144 9.10 -13.11 15.30
CA LYS A 144 9.49 -14.53 15.48
C LYS A 144 9.31 -15.38 14.23
N VAL A 145 8.45 -14.94 13.30
CA VAL A 145 8.14 -15.67 12.06
C VAL A 145 8.87 -15.04 10.88
N PHE A 146 8.88 -13.71 10.85
CA PHE A 146 9.54 -12.92 9.82
C PHE A 146 10.03 -11.62 10.46
N SER A 147 11.32 -11.52 10.72
CA SER A 147 11.90 -10.31 11.32
C SER A 147 11.84 -9.15 10.33
N TYR A 148 11.29 -8.02 10.77
CA TYR A 148 11.29 -6.77 10.02
C TYR A 148 12.60 -5.99 10.18
N ARG A 149 13.39 -6.34 11.20
CA ARG A 149 14.72 -5.74 11.43
C ARG A 149 15.75 -6.54 10.67
N GLY A 150 16.47 -5.86 9.76
CA GLY A 150 17.64 -6.45 9.13
C GLY A 150 18.71 -6.81 10.15
N HIS A 151 19.56 -7.78 9.82
CA HIS A 151 20.73 -8.09 10.67
C HIS A 151 21.61 -6.85 10.74
N THR A 152 21.68 -6.24 11.93
CA THR A 152 22.57 -5.12 12.21
C THR A 152 23.98 -5.65 12.54
N GLY A 153 24.98 -5.17 11.85
CA GLY A 153 26.38 -5.50 12.13
C GLY A 153 27.14 -6.16 10.98
N GLU A 154 26.49 -6.57 9.92
CA GLU A 154 27.17 -7.00 8.70
C GLU A 154 27.47 -5.80 7.80
N THR A 155 28.74 -5.61 7.49
CA THR A 155 29.14 -4.61 6.51
C THR A 155 28.82 -5.14 5.13
N THR A 156 27.91 -4.51 4.42
CA THR A 156 27.65 -4.86 3.02
C THR A 156 28.87 -4.52 2.18
N GLU A 157 29.43 -5.52 1.51
CA GLU A 157 30.49 -5.27 0.54
C GLU A 157 29.96 -4.38 -0.60
N LYS A 158 30.76 -3.36 -0.92
CA LYS A 158 30.45 -2.48 -2.06
C LYS A 158 31.11 -3.06 -3.29
N PHE A 159 30.30 -3.53 -4.23
CA PHE A 159 30.76 -3.99 -5.52
C PHE A 159 30.70 -2.83 -6.52
N SER A 160 31.77 -2.63 -7.27
CA SER A 160 31.77 -1.77 -8.44
C SER A 160 32.36 -2.55 -9.60
N TYR A 161 31.71 -2.45 -10.75
CA TYR A 161 32.20 -3.03 -11.99
C TYR A 161 32.38 -1.90 -13.01
N SER A 162 33.58 -1.82 -13.56
CA SER A 162 33.87 -0.99 -14.74
C SER A 162 34.66 -1.83 -15.74
N ALA A 163 34.26 -1.83 -16.97
CA ALA A 163 35.00 -2.45 -18.06
C ALA A 163 35.34 -1.40 -19.12
N GLU A 164 36.59 -1.36 -19.54
CA GLU A 164 37.02 -0.49 -20.65
C GLU A 164 36.45 -0.97 -21.98
N THR A 165 36.21 -2.28 -22.07
CA THR A 165 35.62 -2.90 -23.27
C THR A 165 34.60 -3.96 -22.87
N TYR A 166 33.52 -4.05 -23.60
CA TYR A 166 32.55 -5.13 -23.46
C TYR A 166 32.89 -6.28 -24.41
N PRO A 167 32.73 -7.56 -23.98
CA PRO A 167 32.95 -8.69 -24.84
C PRO A 167 32.04 -8.65 -26.07
N VAL A 168 32.59 -8.82 -27.22
CA VAL A 168 31.84 -8.87 -28.50
C VAL A 168 31.34 -10.30 -28.70
N PRO A 169 30.06 -10.53 -29.05
CA PRO A 169 29.55 -11.87 -29.34
C PRO A 169 30.35 -12.55 -30.46
N ALA A 170 30.64 -13.85 -30.31
CA ALA A 170 31.31 -14.65 -31.32
C ALA A 170 30.44 -14.81 -32.58
N VAL A 171 29.13 -14.92 -32.38
CA VAL A 171 28.14 -14.97 -33.48
C VAL A 171 27.47 -13.59 -33.56
N LYS A 172 27.62 -12.95 -34.72
CA LYS A 172 26.99 -11.65 -35.00
C LYS A 172 25.73 -11.87 -35.82
N THR A 173 24.60 -11.43 -35.26
CA THR A 173 23.32 -11.42 -35.97
C THR A 173 22.73 -10.01 -35.93
N VAL A 174 22.04 -9.63 -37.01
CA VAL A 174 21.41 -8.31 -37.12
C VAL A 174 20.27 -8.16 -36.12
N LYS A 175 19.55 -9.23 -35.85
CA LYS A 175 18.41 -9.24 -34.92
C LYS A 175 18.44 -10.56 -34.12
N PRO A 176 19.09 -10.58 -32.94
CA PRO A 176 19.13 -11.77 -32.09
C PRO A 176 17.72 -12.14 -31.62
N LEU A 177 17.43 -13.44 -31.63
CA LEU A 177 16.19 -13.97 -31.08
C LEU A 177 16.39 -14.39 -29.64
N ALA A 178 15.54 -13.90 -28.74
CA ALA A 178 15.44 -14.36 -27.37
C ALA A 178 14.24 -15.28 -27.22
N PHE A 179 14.50 -16.51 -26.81
CA PHE A 179 13.48 -17.48 -26.43
C PHE A 179 13.08 -17.27 -24.96
N ILE A 180 11.77 -17.12 -24.68
CA ILE A 180 11.23 -16.85 -23.36
C ILE A 180 10.27 -17.99 -22.99
N PRO A 181 10.76 -19.03 -22.27
CA PRO A 181 9.89 -20.11 -21.81
C PRO A 181 9.04 -19.64 -20.62
N VAL A 182 7.75 -19.90 -20.66
CA VAL A 182 6.78 -19.54 -19.63
C VAL A 182 6.29 -20.81 -18.96
N PHE A 183 6.68 -21.01 -17.71
CA PHE A 183 6.23 -22.11 -16.87
C PHE A 183 5.04 -21.67 -16.01
N PRO A 184 4.25 -22.60 -15.44
CA PRO A 184 3.23 -22.25 -14.45
C PRO A 184 3.81 -21.41 -13.29
N GLY A 185 3.26 -20.23 -13.07
CA GLY A 185 3.74 -19.26 -12.09
C GLY A 185 4.79 -18.27 -12.59
N THR A 186 5.26 -18.40 -13.84
CA THR A 186 6.10 -17.36 -14.46
C THR A 186 5.29 -16.09 -14.68
N ASN A 187 5.93 -14.94 -14.42
CA ASN A 187 5.39 -13.60 -14.66
C ASN A 187 6.38 -12.76 -15.45
N CYS A 188 5.90 -11.63 -15.99
CA CYS A 188 6.71 -10.64 -16.72
C CYS A 188 7.28 -11.12 -18.07
N GLU A 189 6.73 -12.16 -18.67
CA GLU A 189 7.13 -12.63 -19.99
C GLU A 189 6.95 -11.55 -21.07
N TYR A 190 5.86 -10.82 -21.02
CA TYR A 190 5.59 -9.71 -21.96
C TYR A 190 6.51 -8.51 -21.71
N ASP A 191 6.86 -8.23 -20.45
CA ASP A 191 7.80 -7.14 -20.12
C ASP A 191 9.21 -7.50 -20.56
N THR A 192 9.60 -8.78 -20.41
CA THR A 192 10.87 -9.31 -20.90
C THR A 192 10.93 -9.22 -22.43
N ALA A 193 9.89 -9.64 -23.14
CA ALA A 193 9.79 -9.53 -24.58
C ALA A 193 9.95 -8.08 -25.06
N ARG A 194 9.22 -7.15 -24.44
CA ARG A 194 9.34 -5.72 -24.74
C ARG A 194 10.73 -5.15 -24.48
N ALA A 195 11.41 -5.60 -23.42
CA ALA A 195 12.78 -5.17 -23.14
C ALA A 195 13.76 -5.63 -24.20
N VAL A 196 13.65 -6.89 -24.65
CA VAL A 196 14.44 -7.45 -25.76
C VAL A 196 14.20 -6.67 -27.06
N GLU A 197 12.95 -6.42 -27.40
CA GLU A 197 12.56 -5.67 -28.60
C GLU A 197 13.07 -4.22 -28.59
N ARG A 198 12.99 -3.55 -27.46
CA ARG A 198 13.56 -2.19 -27.27
C ARG A 198 15.07 -2.17 -27.44
N ALA A 199 15.75 -3.27 -27.09
CA ALA A 199 17.19 -3.43 -27.29
C ALA A 199 17.57 -3.81 -28.76
N GLY A 200 16.57 -3.95 -29.64
CA GLY A 200 16.78 -4.28 -31.06
C GLY A 200 16.77 -5.77 -31.37
N GLY A 201 16.43 -6.64 -30.43
CA GLY A 201 16.25 -8.06 -30.61
C GLY A 201 14.87 -8.45 -31.15
N ALA A 202 14.63 -9.75 -31.28
CA ALA A 202 13.32 -10.37 -31.43
C ALA A 202 13.03 -11.22 -30.16
N ALA A 203 11.77 -11.33 -29.78
CA ALA A 203 11.36 -12.17 -28.65
C ALA A 203 10.31 -13.16 -29.11
N GLU A 204 10.42 -14.39 -28.62
CA GLU A 204 9.43 -15.44 -28.83
C GLU A 204 9.05 -16.06 -27.50
N ILE A 205 7.77 -15.97 -27.15
CA ILE A 205 7.21 -16.48 -25.90
C ILE A 205 6.60 -17.84 -26.15
N LEU A 206 7.03 -18.85 -25.41
CA LEU A 206 6.45 -20.19 -25.48
C LEU A 206 5.93 -20.62 -24.11
N VAL A 207 4.63 -20.91 -24.03
CA VAL A 207 4.01 -21.48 -22.83
C VAL A 207 4.35 -22.96 -22.74
N ILE A 208 5.03 -23.33 -21.64
CA ILE A 208 5.38 -24.72 -21.34
C ILE A 208 4.20 -25.37 -20.61
N ASN A 209 3.46 -26.19 -21.31
CA ASN A 209 2.37 -26.98 -20.71
C ASN A 209 2.97 -28.19 -19.98
N ASN A 210 2.53 -28.43 -18.76
CA ASN A 210 3.07 -29.48 -17.88
C ASN A 210 2.00 -30.26 -17.10
N LEU A 211 0.76 -30.23 -17.56
CA LEU A 211 -0.34 -30.96 -16.90
C LEU A 211 -0.24 -32.48 -17.13
N THR A 212 0.28 -32.88 -18.28
CA THR A 212 0.48 -34.30 -18.62
C THR A 212 1.90 -34.54 -19.15
N PRO A 213 2.44 -35.78 -19.12
CA PRO A 213 3.72 -36.11 -19.75
C PRO A 213 3.77 -35.78 -21.24
N GLU A 214 2.64 -35.91 -21.92
CA GLU A 214 2.48 -35.60 -23.33
C GLU A 214 2.63 -34.10 -23.59
N ASP A 215 2.05 -33.25 -22.75
CA ASP A 215 2.16 -31.81 -22.80
C ASP A 215 3.62 -31.37 -22.67
N ILE A 216 4.36 -31.96 -21.73
CA ILE A 216 5.78 -31.69 -21.50
C ILE A 216 6.59 -32.06 -22.76
N THR A 217 6.37 -33.27 -23.30
CA THR A 217 7.06 -33.75 -24.47
C THR A 217 6.81 -32.86 -25.68
N GLN A 218 5.56 -32.42 -25.86
CA GLN A 218 5.19 -31.54 -26.97
C GLN A 218 5.82 -30.15 -26.78
N SER A 219 5.77 -29.57 -25.57
CA SER A 219 6.39 -28.27 -25.29
C SER A 219 7.90 -28.29 -25.51
N ILE A 220 8.60 -29.38 -25.14
CA ILE A 220 10.04 -29.54 -25.40
C ILE A 220 10.31 -29.66 -26.91
N ALA A 221 9.48 -30.42 -27.63
CA ALA A 221 9.63 -30.57 -29.08
C ALA A 221 9.39 -29.25 -29.81
N GLU A 222 8.51 -28.40 -29.34
CA GLU A 222 8.25 -27.08 -29.89
C GLU A 222 9.42 -26.13 -29.59
N ALA A 223 9.88 -26.08 -28.34
CA ALA A 223 11.05 -25.29 -27.94
C ALA A 223 12.32 -25.66 -28.75
N SER A 224 12.48 -26.93 -29.09
CA SER A 224 13.63 -27.42 -29.84
C SER A 224 13.62 -27.03 -31.33
N ARG A 225 12.53 -26.45 -31.82
CA ARG A 225 12.40 -25.98 -33.22
C ARG A 225 12.65 -24.47 -33.36
N MET A 226 12.67 -23.74 -32.25
CA MET A 226 12.98 -22.32 -32.15
C MET A 226 14.50 -22.09 -32.15
#